data_08460b01153ea25e193771cbcf154fe2
#
_entry.id   08460b01153ea25e193771cbcf154fe2
#
_cell.length_a   1.000
_cell.length_b   1.000
_cell.length_c   1.000
_cell.angle_alpha   90.00
_cell.angle_beta   90.00
_cell.angle_gamma   90.00
#
_symmetry.space_group_name_H-M   'P 1'
#
loop_
_entity.id
_entity.type
_entity.pdbx_description
1 polymer ?
#
loop_
_entity_poly.entity_id
_entity_poly.type
_entity_poly.pdbx_seq_one_letter_code
_entity_poly.pdbx_strand_id
1 'polypeptide(L)'
;LAKYGKFRKDQISWMDKKRENKGLPSLSSLDLKPFQSKIHMAGENASTLIFACSISDFSFIDQKKYEVVSIIGNSMGWYTTLVLGNVLSIKQGYDLIHTMGSMMKNQIIGGQIIYPVVDDDWIENKEKKTNIISQVKKAGCYISIDLGGYVVIGGEQTSLDLLLKKLPKKEHYPFQLPYHAAFHTPLLKSISEKAFNLISPKNFQKPSIPVIDGKGNIWSPFSTNVSSLFEYTLGDQVFDVFNF
;
A
#
# COMPACT_ATOMS: atom_id res chain seq x y z
N LEU A 1 3.17 18.88 -1.93
CA LEU A 1 1.79 19.41 -2.08
C LEU A 1 1.76 20.85 -2.59
N ALA A 2 2.72 21.69 -2.23
CA ALA A 2 2.76 23.11 -2.64
C ALA A 2 2.62 23.31 -4.17
N LYS A 3 3.24 22.45 -4.98
CA LYS A 3 3.13 22.50 -6.45
C LYS A 3 1.70 22.25 -6.98
N TYR A 4 0.84 21.57 -6.19
CA TYR A 4 -0.52 21.21 -6.57
C TYR A 4 -1.59 22.23 -6.10
N GLY A 5 -1.22 23.19 -5.26
CA GLY A 5 -2.14 24.00 -4.46
C GLY A 5 -3.26 24.72 -5.23
N LYS A 6 -3.06 25.04 -6.51
CA LYS A 6 -4.09 25.68 -7.34
C LYS A 6 -5.19 24.70 -7.77
N PHE A 7 -4.86 23.43 -7.99
CA PHE A 7 -5.78 22.46 -8.60
C PHE A 7 -6.62 21.68 -7.59
N ARG A 8 -6.10 21.50 -6.35
CA ARG A 8 -6.73 20.68 -5.32
C ARG A 8 -6.81 21.36 -3.95
N LYS A 9 -6.73 22.71 -3.94
CA LYS A 9 -6.71 23.50 -2.71
C LYS A 9 -7.86 23.15 -1.75
N ASP A 10 -9.08 23.02 -2.27
CA ASP A 10 -10.25 22.73 -1.43
C ASP A 10 -10.19 21.33 -0.83
N GLN A 11 -9.69 20.33 -1.57
CA GLN A 11 -9.57 18.96 -1.10
C GLN A 11 -8.44 18.83 -0.08
N ILE A 12 -7.29 19.45 -0.34
CA ILE A 12 -6.17 19.47 0.61
C ILE A 12 -6.59 20.20 1.89
N SER A 13 -7.25 21.37 1.78
CA SER A 13 -7.77 22.11 2.93
C SER A 13 -8.79 21.30 3.74
N TRP A 14 -9.62 20.51 3.06
CA TRP A 14 -10.57 19.62 3.75
C TRP A 14 -9.83 18.50 4.49
N MET A 15 -8.79 17.87 3.87
CA MET A 15 -7.96 16.86 4.52
C MET A 15 -7.22 17.44 5.72
N ASP A 16 -6.66 18.65 5.57
CA ASP A 16 -5.96 19.35 6.64
C ASP A 16 -6.86 19.55 7.87
N LYS A 17 -8.05 20.13 7.67
CA LYS A 17 -9.05 20.33 8.74
C LYS A 17 -9.45 19.01 9.40
N LYS A 18 -9.63 17.94 8.60
CA LYS A 18 -9.99 16.62 9.12
C LYS A 18 -8.91 16.02 9.99
N ARG A 19 -7.63 16.26 9.67
CA ARG A 19 -6.48 15.84 10.47
C ARG A 19 -6.36 16.66 11.74
N GLU A 20 -6.46 17.97 11.64
CA GLU A 20 -6.39 18.89 12.78
C GLU A 20 -7.46 18.58 13.82
N ASN A 21 -8.69 18.27 13.38
CA ASN A 21 -9.80 17.83 14.25
C ASN A 21 -9.51 16.52 15.01
N LYS A 22 -8.53 15.73 14.53
CA LYS A 22 -8.05 14.51 15.20
C LYS A 22 -6.73 14.72 15.98
N GLY A 23 -6.29 15.97 16.12
CA GLY A 23 -5.02 16.30 16.77
C GLY A 23 -3.78 15.86 15.98
N LEU A 24 -3.92 15.65 14.67
CA LEU A 24 -2.82 15.29 13.79
C LEU A 24 -2.30 16.51 13.01
N PRO A 25 -1.02 16.55 12.66
CA PRO A 25 -0.49 17.62 11.83
C PRO A 25 -1.19 17.63 10.46
N SER A 26 -1.51 18.81 9.92
CA SER A 26 -2.07 18.94 8.57
C SER A 26 -1.09 18.45 7.51
N LEU A 27 -1.58 18.00 6.36
CA LEU A 27 -0.75 17.55 5.24
C LEU A 27 0.12 18.71 4.74
N SER A 28 -0.45 19.91 4.66
CA SER A 28 0.28 21.12 4.27
C SER A 28 1.43 21.42 5.22
N SER A 29 1.24 21.25 6.54
CA SER A 29 2.31 21.46 7.52
C SER A 29 3.41 20.40 7.45
N LEU A 30 3.05 19.15 7.13
CA LEU A 30 4.01 18.07 6.92
C LEU A 30 4.85 18.33 5.66
N ASP A 31 4.22 18.74 4.57
CA ASP A 31 4.88 19.00 3.28
C ASP A 31 5.89 20.16 3.35
N LEU A 32 5.63 21.14 4.21
CA LEU A 32 6.52 22.30 4.42
C LEU A 32 7.74 22.00 5.30
N LYS A 33 7.69 20.93 6.10
CA LYS A 33 8.77 20.56 7.00
C LYS A 33 9.89 19.81 6.28
N PRO A 34 11.16 19.99 6.67
CA PRO A 34 12.24 19.11 6.22
C PRO A 34 11.88 17.64 6.51
N PHE A 35 12.26 16.75 5.61
CA PHE A 35 11.98 15.32 5.77
C PHE A 35 12.60 14.77 7.05
N GLN A 36 11.75 14.14 7.85
CA GLN A 36 12.13 13.41 9.06
C GLN A 36 11.48 12.03 9.00
N SER A 37 12.27 10.96 8.90
CA SER A 37 11.78 9.60 8.70
C SER A 37 10.74 9.20 9.75
N LYS A 38 10.99 9.46 11.03
CA LYS A 38 10.08 9.14 12.14
C LYS A 38 8.69 9.80 12.00
N ILE A 39 8.62 10.97 11.37
CA ILE A 39 7.37 11.72 11.20
C ILE A 39 6.73 11.37 9.85
N HIS A 40 7.50 11.51 8.76
CA HIS A 40 6.93 11.40 7.40
C HIS A 40 6.68 9.96 6.96
N MET A 41 7.41 8.98 7.53
CA MET A 41 7.18 7.56 7.24
C MET A 41 6.19 6.89 8.21
N ALA A 42 5.70 7.60 9.24
CA ALA A 42 4.61 7.08 10.07
C ALA A 42 3.37 6.82 9.20
N GLY A 43 2.74 5.65 9.36
CA GLY A 43 1.69 5.16 8.46
C GLY A 43 0.54 6.16 8.27
N GLU A 44 0.07 6.80 9.34
CA GLU A 44 -0.98 7.82 9.29
C GLU A 44 -0.58 9.12 8.56
N ASN A 45 0.72 9.37 8.40
CA ASN A 45 1.24 10.54 7.67
C ASN A 45 1.61 10.18 6.24
N ALA A 46 2.43 9.15 6.05
CA ALA A 46 2.88 8.71 4.74
C ALA A 46 1.72 8.38 3.82
N SER A 47 0.76 7.57 4.28
CA SER A 47 -0.35 7.10 3.46
C SER A 47 -1.22 8.26 2.94
N THR A 48 -1.53 9.23 3.80
CA THR A 48 -2.36 10.37 3.42
C THR A 48 -1.61 11.41 2.57
N LEU A 49 -0.30 11.60 2.79
CA LEU A 49 0.55 12.44 1.93
C LEU A 49 0.64 11.87 0.53
N ILE A 50 0.95 10.56 0.39
CA ILE A 50 1.05 9.89 -0.90
C ILE A 50 -0.31 9.95 -1.63
N PHE A 51 -1.42 9.69 -0.91
CA PHE A 51 -2.75 9.81 -1.48
C PHE A 51 -3.02 11.20 -2.04
N ALA A 52 -2.77 12.26 -1.26
CA ALA A 52 -2.97 13.64 -1.69
C ALA A 52 -2.13 14.00 -2.92
N CYS A 53 -0.89 13.52 -2.99
CA CYS A 53 -0.03 13.68 -4.17
C CYS A 53 -0.60 12.93 -5.38
N SER A 54 -0.96 11.65 -5.22
CA SER A 54 -1.42 10.79 -6.32
C SER A 54 -2.71 11.29 -6.96
N ILE A 55 -3.72 11.71 -6.16
CA ILE A 55 -4.95 12.29 -6.72
C ILE A 55 -4.69 13.62 -7.41
N SER A 56 -3.69 14.38 -6.95
CA SER A 56 -3.30 15.64 -7.56
C SER A 56 -2.57 15.40 -8.88
N ASP A 57 -1.60 14.47 -8.93
CA ASP A 57 -0.90 14.08 -10.16
C ASP A 57 -1.89 13.57 -11.22
N PHE A 58 -2.83 12.72 -10.85
CA PHE A 58 -3.86 12.22 -11.77
C PHE A 58 -4.68 13.35 -12.41
N SER A 59 -4.90 14.44 -11.69
CA SER A 59 -5.65 15.58 -12.21
C SER A 59 -4.94 16.37 -13.30
N PHE A 60 -3.63 16.17 -13.49
CA PHE A 60 -2.86 16.75 -14.60
C PHE A 60 -2.96 15.97 -15.91
N ILE A 61 -3.58 14.78 -15.89
CA ILE A 61 -3.84 14.05 -17.13
C ILE A 61 -4.87 14.82 -17.94
N ASP A 62 -4.47 15.27 -19.11
CA ASP A 62 -5.37 15.95 -20.06
C ASP A 62 -6.32 14.91 -20.69
N GLN A 63 -7.50 14.75 -20.12
CA GLN A 63 -8.52 13.80 -20.59
C GLN A 63 -9.15 14.19 -21.95
N LYS A 64 -8.85 15.37 -22.50
CA LYS A 64 -9.21 15.71 -23.87
C LYS A 64 -8.24 15.10 -24.88
N LYS A 65 -7.02 14.83 -24.44
CA LYS A 65 -5.94 14.27 -25.27
C LYS A 65 -5.69 12.79 -25.01
N TYR A 66 -5.93 12.31 -23.77
CA TYR A 66 -5.65 10.95 -23.34
C TYR A 66 -6.88 10.31 -22.70
N GLU A 67 -7.15 9.09 -23.06
CA GLU A 67 -8.16 8.25 -22.40
C GLU A 67 -7.45 7.36 -21.37
N VAL A 68 -7.95 7.36 -20.13
CA VAL A 68 -7.49 6.44 -19.09
C VAL A 68 -8.26 5.15 -19.23
N VAL A 69 -7.65 4.12 -19.80
CA VAL A 69 -8.30 2.83 -20.11
C VAL A 69 -8.32 1.86 -18.94
N SER A 70 -7.36 1.99 -18.02
CA SER A 70 -7.30 1.20 -16.78
C SER A 70 -6.40 1.89 -15.74
N ILE A 71 -6.59 1.52 -14.48
CA ILE A 71 -5.77 2.01 -13.37
C ILE A 71 -5.31 0.79 -12.57
N ILE A 72 -4.01 0.71 -12.30
CA ILE A 72 -3.40 -0.33 -11.49
C ILE A 72 -2.79 0.26 -10.22
N GLY A 73 -2.92 -0.43 -9.13
CA GLY A 73 -2.27 -0.06 -7.88
C GLY A 73 -2.18 -1.24 -6.93
N ASN A 74 -1.06 -1.32 -6.22
CA ASN A 74 -0.83 -2.36 -5.23
C ASN A 74 -0.64 -1.76 -3.84
N SER A 75 -0.81 -2.57 -2.81
CA SER A 75 -0.68 -2.17 -1.42
C SER A 75 -1.52 -0.91 -1.13
N MET A 76 -0.94 0.14 -0.58
CA MET A 76 -1.64 1.40 -0.37
C MET A 76 -2.09 2.07 -1.69
N GLY A 77 -1.38 1.83 -2.80
CA GLY A 77 -1.76 2.28 -4.13
C GLY A 77 -3.12 1.73 -4.57
N TRP A 78 -3.51 0.53 -4.11
CA TRP A 78 -4.83 -0.04 -4.35
C TRP A 78 -5.96 0.87 -3.84
N TYR A 79 -5.84 1.40 -2.62
CA TYR A 79 -6.86 2.30 -2.07
C TYR A 79 -6.98 3.61 -2.88
N THR A 80 -5.85 4.11 -3.39
CA THR A 80 -5.85 5.26 -4.30
C THR A 80 -6.53 4.91 -5.62
N THR A 81 -6.24 3.73 -6.18
CA THR A 81 -6.86 3.21 -7.41
C THR A 81 -8.38 3.14 -7.31
N LEU A 82 -8.92 2.72 -6.17
CA LEU A 82 -10.37 2.72 -5.93
C LEU A 82 -10.99 4.12 -6.06
N VAL A 83 -10.28 5.17 -5.64
CA VAL A 83 -10.74 6.55 -5.79
C VAL A 83 -10.65 7.01 -7.24
N LEU A 84 -9.52 6.76 -7.89
CA LEU A 84 -9.28 7.17 -9.27
C LEU A 84 -10.19 6.43 -10.26
N GLY A 85 -10.57 5.19 -9.95
CA GLY A 85 -11.56 4.40 -10.69
C GLY A 85 -13.02 4.70 -10.32
N ASN A 86 -13.26 5.71 -9.46
CA ASN A 86 -14.58 6.10 -8.96
C ASN A 86 -15.33 5.00 -8.17
N VAL A 87 -14.64 4.02 -7.58
CA VAL A 87 -15.23 3.07 -6.63
C VAL A 87 -15.58 3.78 -5.32
N LEU A 88 -14.74 4.71 -4.90
CA LEU A 88 -14.88 5.54 -3.72
C LEU A 88 -14.79 7.02 -4.10
N SER A 89 -15.53 7.87 -3.43
CA SER A 89 -15.28 9.32 -3.48
C SER A 89 -13.92 9.65 -2.82
N ILE A 90 -13.35 10.81 -3.13
CA ILE A 90 -12.08 11.27 -2.52
C ILE A 90 -12.18 11.28 -0.98
N LYS A 91 -13.33 11.65 -0.43
CA LYS A 91 -13.55 11.68 1.02
C LYS A 91 -13.56 10.27 1.63
N GLN A 92 -14.29 9.35 1.01
CA GLN A 92 -14.34 7.95 1.44
C GLN A 92 -12.98 7.26 1.31
N GLY A 93 -12.26 7.50 0.20
CA GLY A 93 -10.91 6.99 -0.01
C GLY A 93 -9.91 7.53 1.01
N TYR A 94 -9.98 8.83 1.32
CA TYR A 94 -9.18 9.41 2.38
C TYR A 94 -9.46 8.73 3.74
N ASP A 95 -10.73 8.51 4.07
CA ASP A 95 -11.11 7.85 5.33
C ASP A 95 -10.60 6.41 5.40
N LEU A 96 -10.71 5.66 4.30
CA LEU A 96 -10.14 4.32 4.17
C LEU A 96 -8.61 4.35 4.39
N ILE A 97 -7.90 5.18 3.63
CA ILE A 97 -6.44 5.28 3.67
C ILE A 97 -5.94 5.73 5.05
N HIS A 98 -6.59 6.73 5.64
CA HIS A 98 -6.25 7.21 6.98
C HIS A 98 -6.50 6.11 8.04
N THR A 99 -7.61 5.39 7.93
CA THR A 99 -7.94 4.30 8.86
C THR A 99 -6.89 3.20 8.76
N MET A 100 -6.60 2.70 7.56
CA MET A 100 -5.61 1.64 7.36
C MET A 100 -4.20 2.08 7.78
N GLY A 101 -3.78 3.30 7.42
CA GLY A 101 -2.47 3.83 7.81
C GLY A 101 -2.31 4.06 9.31
N SER A 102 -3.41 4.28 10.02
CA SER A 102 -3.39 4.52 11.48
C SER A 102 -3.45 3.22 12.31
N MET A 103 -3.83 2.08 11.71
CA MET A 103 -3.99 0.82 12.45
C MET A 103 -2.70 0.28 13.04
N MET A 104 -1.55 0.66 12.48
CA MET A 104 -0.23 0.28 12.99
C MET A 104 0.36 1.29 13.98
N LYS A 105 -0.37 2.38 14.28
CA LYS A 105 0.08 3.36 15.28
C LYS A 105 0.22 2.70 16.64
N ASN A 106 1.36 2.78 17.26
CA ASN A 106 1.71 2.21 18.57
C ASN A 106 1.82 0.67 18.62
N GLN A 107 1.54 -0.06 17.54
CA GLN A 107 1.64 -1.52 17.53
C GLN A 107 2.03 -2.01 16.13
N ILE A 108 3.33 -1.97 15.82
CA ILE A 108 3.85 -2.54 14.57
C ILE A 108 3.92 -4.06 14.73
N ILE A 109 3.13 -4.78 13.94
CA ILE A 109 3.12 -6.25 13.92
C ILE A 109 4.20 -6.73 12.96
N GLY A 110 5.28 -7.31 13.50
CA GLY A 110 6.38 -7.83 12.70
C GLY A 110 7.10 -6.77 11.87
N GLY A 111 7.62 -7.17 10.71
CA GLY A 111 8.33 -6.28 9.79
C GLY A 111 8.43 -6.87 8.40
N GLN A 112 9.17 -6.19 7.51
CA GLN A 112 9.45 -6.63 6.14
C GLN A 112 10.93 -6.50 5.79
N ILE A 113 11.43 -7.46 5.01
CA ILE A 113 12.75 -7.46 4.38
C ILE A 113 12.56 -7.50 2.88
N ILE A 114 13.30 -6.68 2.12
CA ILE A 114 13.40 -6.81 0.67
C ILE A 114 14.68 -7.53 0.30
N TYR A 115 14.60 -8.44 -0.67
CA TYR A 115 15.73 -9.26 -1.13
C TYR A 115 15.69 -9.48 -2.64
N PRO A 116 16.83 -9.29 -3.37
CA PRO A 116 16.93 -9.51 -4.80
C PRO A 116 17.03 -11.01 -5.13
N VAL A 117 16.28 -11.42 -6.13
CA VAL A 117 16.29 -12.78 -6.69
C VAL A 117 16.69 -12.77 -8.16
N VAL A 118 17.40 -11.74 -8.58
CA VAL A 118 17.98 -11.58 -9.92
C VAL A 118 19.42 -12.11 -9.97
N ASP A 119 19.85 -12.45 -11.18
CA ASP A 119 21.26 -12.66 -11.54
C ASP A 119 22.01 -11.34 -11.76
N ASP A 120 23.19 -11.39 -12.35
CA ASP A 120 24.02 -10.21 -12.60
C ASP A 120 23.50 -9.36 -13.78
N ASP A 121 22.69 -9.94 -14.66
CA ASP A 121 22.03 -9.26 -15.79
C ASP A 121 20.65 -8.70 -15.41
N TRP A 122 20.31 -8.70 -14.14
CA TRP A 122 19.02 -8.23 -13.60
C TRP A 122 17.81 -9.07 -14.06
N ILE A 123 18.03 -10.29 -14.52
CA ILE A 123 16.98 -11.23 -14.89
C ILE A 123 16.61 -12.07 -13.66
N GLU A 124 15.32 -12.35 -13.48
CA GLU A 124 14.84 -13.21 -12.39
C GLU A 124 15.52 -14.59 -12.46
N ASN A 125 16.21 -14.95 -11.37
CA ASN A 125 16.83 -16.26 -11.22
C ASN A 125 15.87 -17.19 -10.45
N LYS A 126 15.19 -18.08 -11.18
CA LYS A 126 14.15 -18.97 -10.63
C LYS A 126 14.70 -19.94 -9.57
N GLU A 127 15.92 -20.46 -9.74
CA GLU A 127 16.55 -21.37 -8.78
C GLU A 127 16.86 -20.63 -7.47
N LYS A 128 17.47 -19.46 -7.57
CA LYS A 128 17.73 -18.57 -6.44
C LYS A 128 16.44 -18.22 -5.71
N LYS A 129 15.40 -17.82 -6.46
CA LYS A 129 14.08 -17.48 -5.90
C LYS A 129 13.49 -18.66 -5.13
N THR A 130 13.49 -19.86 -5.71
CA THR A 130 13.00 -21.08 -5.07
C THR A 130 13.74 -21.39 -3.76
N ASN A 131 15.07 -21.24 -3.77
CA ASN A 131 15.90 -21.43 -2.58
C ASN A 131 15.55 -20.41 -1.49
N ILE A 132 15.43 -19.12 -1.85
CA ILE A 132 15.06 -18.06 -0.90
C ILE A 132 13.67 -18.33 -0.30
N ILE A 133 12.67 -18.67 -1.12
CA ILE A 133 11.32 -19.03 -0.64
C ILE A 133 11.37 -20.19 0.36
N SER A 134 12.20 -21.21 0.11
CA SER A 134 12.39 -22.32 1.03
C SER A 134 12.97 -21.87 2.39
N GLN A 135 13.98 -21.00 2.35
CA GLN A 135 14.57 -20.43 3.58
C GLN A 135 13.59 -19.58 4.37
N VAL A 136 12.78 -18.75 3.67
CA VAL A 136 11.71 -17.93 4.26
C VAL A 136 10.70 -18.80 5.02
N LYS A 137 10.21 -19.87 4.38
CA LYS A 137 9.27 -20.81 5.01
C LYS A 137 9.88 -21.52 6.23
N LYS A 138 11.14 -21.98 6.13
CA LYS A 138 11.85 -22.62 7.26
C LYS A 138 12.08 -21.68 8.44
N ALA A 139 12.15 -20.38 8.20
CA ALA A 139 12.29 -19.38 9.26
C ALA A 139 10.94 -18.96 9.88
N GLY A 140 9.81 -19.51 9.42
CA GLY A 140 8.47 -19.11 9.86
C GLY A 140 8.05 -17.73 9.32
N CYS A 141 8.64 -17.31 8.21
CA CYS A 141 8.27 -16.07 7.51
C CYS A 141 7.43 -16.37 6.27
N TYR A 142 6.90 -15.31 5.68
CA TYR A 142 6.01 -15.34 4.52
C TYR A 142 6.58 -14.53 3.37
N ILE A 143 6.32 -14.94 2.13
CA ILE A 143 6.44 -14.01 1.01
C ILE A 143 5.27 -13.03 1.11
N SER A 144 5.58 -11.77 1.18
CA SER A 144 4.63 -10.66 1.27
C SER A 144 4.29 -10.11 -0.11
N ILE A 145 5.33 -9.82 -0.92
CA ILE A 145 5.18 -9.30 -2.27
C ILE A 145 6.20 -10.01 -3.18
N ASP A 146 5.75 -10.40 -4.36
CA ASP A 146 6.60 -10.87 -5.45
C ASP A 146 6.67 -9.79 -6.53
N LEU A 147 7.83 -9.18 -6.66
CA LEU A 147 8.11 -8.10 -7.64
C LEU A 147 8.88 -8.63 -8.87
N GLY A 148 8.82 -9.94 -9.15
CA GLY A 148 9.62 -10.57 -10.20
C GLY A 148 11.09 -10.69 -9.79
N GLY A 149 11.89 -9.65 -9.99
CA GLY A 149 13.31 -9.63 -9.63
C GLY A 149 13.61 -9.45 -8.14
N TYR A 150 12.61 -9.08 -7.34
CA TYR A 150 12.72 -8.92 -5.88
C TYR A 150 11.57 -9.61 -5.17
N VAL A 151 11.84 -10.09 -3.96
CA VAL A 151 10.80 -10.56 -3.04
C VAL A 151 10.80 -9.70 -1.79
N VAL A 152 9.60 -9.37 -1.31
CA VAL A 152 9.43 -8.79 0.02
C VAL A 152 8.97 -9.91 0.95
N ILE A 153 9.67 -10.04 2.06
CA ILE A 153 9.49 -11.10 3.05
C ILE A 153 8.91 -10.46 4.30
N GLY A 154 7.78 -10.92 4.76
CA GLY A 154 7.17 -10.46 6.01
C GLY A 154 7.23 -11.54 7.09
N GLY A 155 7.35 -11.11 8.35
CA GLY A 155 7.41 -12.04 9.47
C GLY A 155 7.49 -11.33 10.82
N GLU A 156 7.43 -12.11 11.90
CA GLU A 156 7.75 -11.61 13.22
C GLU A 156 9.22 -11.18 13.30
N GLN A 157 9.53 -10.19 14.13
CA GLN A 157 10.88 -9.61 14.18
C GLN A 157 11.95 -10.66 14.49
N THR A 158 11.69 -11.57 15.42
CA THR A 158 12.62 -12.66 15.78
C THR A 158 12.97 -13.55 14.58
N SER A 159 11.97 -13.88 13.74
CA SER A 159 12.16 -14.67 12.51
C SER A 159 12.91 -13.88 11.44
N LEU A 160 12.62 -12.58 11.31
CA LEU A 160 13.34 -11.69 10.39
C LEU A 160 14.82 -11.53 10.79
N ASP A 161 15.11 -11.41 12.07
CA ASP A 161 16.50 -11.33 12.60
C ASP A 161 17.32 -12.59 12.26
N LEU A 162 16.68 -13.76 12.25
CA LEU A 162 17.31 -15.00 11.80
C LEU A 162 17.57 -14.99 10.30
N LEU A 163 16.63 -14.51 9.50
CA LEU A 163 16.78 -14.39 8.04
C LEU A 163 17.86 -13.38 7.66
N LEU A 164 17.91 -12.24 8.32
CA LEU A 164 18.93 -11.21 8.09
C LEU A 164 20.37 -11.75 8.27
N LYS A 165 20.54 -12.75 9.14
CA LYS A 165 21.82 -13.42 9.39
C LYS A 165 22.10 -14.55 8.39
N LYS A 166 21.06 -15.23 7.87
CA LYS A 166 21.18 -16.44 7.05
C LYS A 166 21.19 -16.15 5.56
N LEU A 167 20.47 -15.13 5.11
CA LEU A 167 20.40 -14.80 3.69
C LEU A 167 21.77 -14.31 3.19
N PRO A 168 22.22 -14.77 2.00
CA PRO A 168 23.47 -14.31 1.41
C PRO A 168 23.50 -12.79 1.26
N LYS A 169 24.60 -12.19 1.66
CA LYS A 169 24.83 -10.75 1.49
C LYS A 169 25.05 -10.42 0.02
N LYS A 170 24.28 -9.45 -0.52
CA LYS A 170 24.52 -8.84 -1.84
C LYS A 170 24.37 -7.33 -1.69
N GLU A 171 25.46 -6.58 -1.76
CA GLU A 171 25.49 -5.13 -1.51
C GLU A 171 24.90 -4.78 -0.13
N HIS A 172 23.77 -4.03 -0.12
CA HIS A 172 23.06 -3.65 1.09
C HIS A 172 21.90 -4.60 1.47
N TYR A 173 21.70 -5.68 0.68
CA TYR A 173 20.69 -6.69 0.94
C TYR A 173 21.24 -7.87 1.77
N PRO A 174 20.39 -8.55 2.56
CA PRO A 174 18.97 -8.26 2.83
C PRO A 174 18.78 -6.91 3.52
N PHE A 175 17.72 -6.17 3.15
CA PHE A 175 17.44 -4.85 3.71
C PHE A 175 16.06 -4.85 4.39
N GLN A 176 16.04 -4.55 5.69
CA GLN A 176 14.79 -4.41 6.43
C GLN A 176 14.18 -3.03 6.20
N LEU A 177 12.91 -2.99 5.83
CA LEU A 177 12.19 -1.76 5.56
C LEU A 177 11.84 -1.06 6.89
N PRO A 178 12.33 0.18 7.12
CA PRO A 178 12.06 0.89 8.36
C PRO A 178 10.56 1.21 8.52
N TYR A 179 10.04 1.08 9.73
CA TYR A 179 8.65 1.40 10.10
C TYR A 179 7.57 0.59 9.34
N HIS A 180 7.94 -0.51 8.68
CA HIS A 180 6.99 -1.42 8.04
C HIS A 180 6.54 -2.51 9.02
N ALA A 181 5.24 -2.79 9.02
CA ALA A 181 4.69 -4.02 9.61
C ALA A 181 4.86 -5.19 8.63
N ALA A 182 4.52 -6.41 9.05
CA ALA A 182 4.47 -7.59 8.19
C ALA A 182 3.27 -7.53 7.23
N PHE A 183 3.17 -6.46 6.41
CA PHE A 183 2.08 -6.27 5.47
C PHE A 183 1.96 -7.46 4.51
N HIS A 184 0.76 -7.72 4.01
CA HIS A 184 0.46 -8.78 3.06
C HIS A 184 0.90 -10.18 3.55
N THR A 185 0.71 -10.42 4.84
CA THR A 185 0.94 -11.73 5.47
C THR A 185 -0.21 -12.10 6.40
N PRO A 186 -0.41 -13.39 6.72
CA PRO A 186 -1.44 -13.83 7.66
C PRO A 186 -1.37 -13.19 9.05
N LEU A 187 -0.24 -12.59 9.42
CA LEU A 187 -0.08 -11.86 10.69
C LEU A 187 -1.02 -10.66 10.80
N LEU A 188 -1.49 -10.12 9.67
CA LEU A 188 -2.40 -8.98 9.67
C LEU A 188 -3.90 -9.34 9.58
N LYS A 189 -4.29 -10.60 9.78
CA LYS A 189 -5.72 -10.99 9.80
C LYS A 189 -6.54 -10.18 10.79
N SER A 190 -6.03 -9.98 12.00
CA SER A 190 -6.72 -9.17 13.02
C SER A 190 -6.91 -7.71 12.62
N ILE A 191 -6.03 -7.17 11.78
CA ILE A 191 -6.15 -5.83 11.20
C ILE A 191 -7.25 -5.79 10.16
N SER A 192 -7.32 -6.81 9.29
CA SER A 192 -8.41 -6.99 8.33
C SER A 192 -9.77 -7.04 9.04
N GLU A 193 -9.92 -7.85 10.08
CA GLU A 193 -11.15 -7.95 10.87
C GLU A 193 -11.56 -6.60 11.49
N LYS A 194 -10.61 -5.86 12.03
CA LYS A 194 -10.86 -4.50 12.52
C LYS A 194 -11.30 -3.55 11.41
N ALA A 195 -10.69 -3.67 10.22
CA ALA A 195 -11.05 -2.83 9.07
C ALA A 195 -12.49 -3.06 8.61
N PHE A 196 -12.96 -4.32 8.55
CA PHE A 196 -14.34 -4.67 8.24
C PHE A 196 -15.35 -4.03 9.20
N ASN A 197 -14.99 -3.86 10.47
CA ASN A 197 -15.86 -3.21 11.46
C ASN A 197 -15.89 -1.68 11.33
N LEU A 198 -14.89 -1.06 10.71
CA LEU A 198 -14.74 0.39 10.63
C LEU A 198 -15.18 0.98 9.28
N ILE A 199 -15.08 0.20 8.21
CA ILE A 199 -15.35 0.64 6.84
C ILE A 199 -16.70 0.07 6.37
N SER A 200 -17.59 0.95 5.95
CA SER A 200 -18.91 0.53 5.47
C SER A 200 -18.87 0.05 4.02
N PRO A 201 -19.44 -1.14 3.70
CA PRO A 201 -19.57 -1.59 2.32
C PRO A 201 -20.45 -0.65 1.47
N LYS A 202 -21.34 0.11 2.07
CA LYS A 202 -22.20 1.09 1.40
C LYS A 202 -21.42 2.24 0.74
N ASN A 203 -20.15 2.40 1.08
CA ASN A 203 -19.28 3.39 0.47
C ASN A 203 -18.80 2.98 -0.92
N PHE A 204 -18.83 1.68 -1.24
CA PHE A 204 -18.30 1.12 -2.47
C PHE A 204 -19.34 1.08 -3.57
N GLN A 205 -18.91 1.37 -4.78
CA GLN A 205 -19.69 1.22 -6.01
C GLN A 205 -18.86 0.56 -7.11
N LYS A 206 -19.50 0.23 -8.23
CA LYS A 206 -18.77 -0.28 -9.40
C LYS A 206 -17.79 0.77 -9.91
N PRO A 207 -16.60 0.38 -10.36
CA PRO A 207 -15.66 1.33 -10.98
C PRO A 207 -16.24 1.90 -12.27
N SER A 208 -15.86 3.12 -12.64
CA SER A 208 -16.17 3.71 -13.94
C SER A 208 -15.04 3.48 -14.96
N ILE A 209 -13.85 3.23 -14.48
CA ILE A 209 -12.65 2.84 -15.25
C ILE A 209 -12.20 1.50 -14.70
N PRO A 210 -11.84 0.51 -15.53
CA PRO A 210 -11.31 -0.77 -15.05
C PRO A 210 -10.16 -0.57 -14.08
N VAL A 211 -10.22 -1.22 -12.92
CA VAL A 211 -9.15 -1.21 -11.92
C VAL A 211 -8.55 -2.60 -11.79
N ILE A 212 -7.22 -2.66 -11.68
CA ILE A 212 -6.46 -3.91 -11.63
C ILE A 212 -5.80 -4.00 -10.27
N ASP A 213 -6.03 -5.10 -9.57
CA ASP A 213 -5.48 -5.34 -8.24
C ASP A 213 -4.10 -6.00 -8.26
N GLY A 214 -3.49 -6.16 -7.09
CA GLY A 214 -2.17 -6.76 -6.92
C GLY A 214 -2.10 -8.27 -7.23
N LYS A 215 -3.21 -8.93 -7.53
CA LYS A 215 -3.27 -10.33 -8.01
C LYS A 215 -3.53 -10.40 -9.51
N GLY A 216 -3.65 -9.25 -10.19
CA GLY A 216 -3.95 -9.16 -11.62
C GLY A 216 -5.43 -9.32 -11.97
N ASN A 217 -6.34 -9.33 -10.99
CA ASN A 217 -7.77 -9.37 -11.29
C ASN A 217 -8.23 -8.01 -11.81
N ILE A 218 -9.07 -8.05 -12.86
CA ILE A 218 -9.66 -6.87 -13.48
C ILE A 218 -11.07 -6.66 -12.94
N TRP A 219 -11.28 -5.57 -12.23
CA TRP A 219 -12.58 -5.12 -11.75
C TRP A 219 -13.16 -4.13 -12.75
N SER A 220 -14.06 -4.61 -13.60
CA SER A 220 -14.60 -3.83 -14.72
C SER A 220 -15.90 -3.10 -14.33
N PRO A 221 -16.25 -1.99 -15.01
CA PRO A 221 -17.53 -1.29 -14.82
C PRO A 221 -18.75 -2.20 -14.99
N PHE A 222 -18.65 -3.21 -15.83
CA PHE A 222 -19.79 -4.05 -16.24
C PHE A 222 -20.00 -5.25 -15.31
N SER A 223 -18.91 -5.98 -14.97
CA SER A 223 -18.98 -7.28 -14.32
C SER A 223 -18.63 -7.29 -12.84
N THR A 224 -18.15 -6.17 -12.28
CA THR A 224 -17.73 -6.11 -10.87
C THR A 224 -18.89 -6.40 -9.92
N ASN A 225 -18.71 -7.41 -9.06
CA ASN A 225 -19.50 -7.59 -7.86
C ASN A 225 -18.91 -6.69 -6.75
N VAL A 226 -19.68 -5.71 -6.28
CA VAL A 226 -19.22 -4.71 -5.32
C VAL A 226 -18.91 -5.32 -3.95
N SER A 227 -19.67 -6.34 -3.52
CA SER A 227 -19.38 -7.05 -2.26
C SER A 227 -18.04 -7.77 -2.32
N SER A 228 -17.76 -8.47 -3.42
CA SER A 228 -16.46 -9.16 -3.61
C SER A 228 -15.30 -8.16 -3.69
N LEU A 229 -15.50 -7.00 -4.32
CA LEU A 229 -14.49 -5.93 -4.36
C LEU A 229 -14.19 -5.38 -2.95
N PHE A 230 -15.23 -5.19 -2.15
CA PHE A 230 -15.10 -4.77 -0.76
C PHE A 230 -14.37 -5.83 0.09
N GLU A 231 -14.77 -7.10 -0.03
CA GLU A 231 -14.16 -8.23 0.65
C GLU A 231 -12.68 -8.38 0.28
N TYR A 232 -12.33 -8.30 -1.00
CA TYR A 232 -10.94 -8.29 -1.46
C TYR A 232 -10.14 -7.13 -0.84
N THR A 233 -10.71 -5.92 -0.86
CA THR A 233 -10.03 -4.69 -0.41
C THR A 233 -9.63 -4.73 1.05
N LEU A 234 -10.48 -5.27 1.92
CA LEU A 234 -10.22 -5.33 3.37
C LEU A 234 -9.73 -6.71 3.83
N GLY A 235 -9.86 -7.72 2.98
CA GLY A 235 -9.40 -9.09 3.21
C GLY A 235 -8.05 -9.38 2.57
N ASP A 236 -8.05 -10.05 1.44
CA ASP A 236 -6.85 -10.56 0.75
C ASP A 236 -5.79 -9.46 0.52
N GLN A 237 -6.23 -8.26 0.12
CA GLN A 237 -5.34 -7.12 -0.05
C GLN A 237 -4.54 -6.77 1.22
N VAL A 238 -5.05 -7.09 2.41
CA VAL A 238 -4.40 -6.75 3.69
C VAL A 238 -3.42 -7.83 4.13
N PHE A 239 -3.83 -9.11 4.04
CA PHE A 239 -3.09 -10.21 4.67
C PHE A 239 -2.62 -11.33 3.73
N ASP A 240 -2.84 -11.22 2.43
CA ASP A 240 -2.38 -12.22 1.47
C ASP A 240 -1.34 -11.66 0.51
N VAL A 241 -0.47 -12.55 0.01
CA VAL A 241 0.58 -12.20 -0.94
C VAL A 241 -0.01 -11.66 -2.24
N PHE A 242 0.65 -10.68 -2.83
CA PHE A 242 0.36 -10.27 -4.18
C PHE A 242 1.60 -10.31 -5.09
N ASN A 243 1.35 -10.48 -6.36
CA ASN A 243 2.36 -10.51 -7.42
C ASN A 243 2.26 -9.20 -8.23
N PHE A 244 3.40 -8.72 -8.72
CA PHE A 244 3.44 -7.50 -9.51
C PHE A 244 4.09 -7.73 -10.87
#